data_594004cbf844f06049af551c94007202
#
_entry.id   594004cbf844f06049af551c94007202
#
_cell.length_a   1.000
_cell.length_b   1.000
_cell.length_c   1.000
_cell.angle_alpha   90.00
_cell.angle_beta   90.00
_cell.angle_gamma   90.00
#
_symmetry.space_group_name_H-M   'P 1'
#
loop_
_entity.id
_entity.type
_entity.pdbx_description
1 polymer ?
#
loop_
_entity_poly.entity_id
_entity_poly.type
_entity_poly.pdbx_seq_one_letter_code
_entity_poly.pdbx_strand_id
1 'polypeptide(L)'
;VKYWTMRTTGRAELELADGPIPVPGVGEVLVKVGAVALNYRDRLAIDHGLTMIFPGSGPFVPGSDMAGTVAAVGSGVNRFRPGDRVISASLPDWIDGPGPGDARLGGPEALGSGHHPGVLAEYVALHQDSAVRAPGRLEQSQASTLPMAGLTAWTALVERGQLRPGRTVVVHGTGGVAMFGLQIAVAHGAETIVVSHDDAKLVRAKGLGAAHGVNRSSHDWVEAVLAVTGDRGADHVLETVGGAHLARSIEAAAVGGRISLIGILDGFELSGHIAHFARKKLTLDGIQVGHRRALEDLVRAVDTTGIAPVVDAEYALEDLPSALAHLDRGAFGKVVVRVG
;
A
#
# COMPACT_ATOMS: atom_id res chain seq x y z
N VAL A 1 -24.11 2.29 14.61
CA VAL A 1 -22.85 2.80 14.07
C VAL A 1 -22.91 2.87 12.56
N LYS A 2 -22.29 3.90 11.99
CA LYS A 2 -22.26 4.10 10.56
C LYS A 2 -21.18 3.22 9.90
N TYR A 3 -21.49 2.70 8.71
CA TYR A 3 -20.54 1.97 7.87
C TYR A 3 -20.94 2.05 6.40
N TRP A 4 -19.96 2.06 5.52
CA TRP A 4 -20.20 1.95 4.10
C TRP A 4 -20.40 0.49 3.70
N THR A 5 -21.41 0.22 2.89
CA THR A 5 -21.69 -1.11 2.36
C THR A 5 -22.11 -1.02 0.90
N MET A 6 -22.05 -2.15 0.21
CA MET A 6 -22.54 -2.30 -1.15
C MET A 6 -22.97 -3.75 -1.40
N ARG A 7 -24.00 -3.94 -2.21
CA ARG A 7 -24.56 -5.28 -2.54
C ARG A 7 -24.03 -5.81 -3.85
N THR A 8 -23.79 -4.92 -4.77
CA THR A 8 -23.21 -5.19 -6.09
C THR A 8 -22.12 -4.18 -6.35
N THR A 9 -21.32 -4.38 -7.39
CA THR A 9 -20.21 -3.52 -7.74
C THR A 9 -20.69 -2.24 -8.42
N GLY A 10 -19.92 -1.17 -8.24
CA GLY A 10 -20.20 0.14 -8.80
C GLY A 10 -20.41 1.20 -7.73
N ARG A 11 -19.89 2.40 -7.94
CA ARG A 11 -19.95 3.51 -6.96
C ARG A 11 -21.37 3.93 -6.62
N ALA A 12 -22.32 3.75 -7.55
CA ALA A 12 -23.73 4.05 -7.32
C ALA A 12 -24.38 3.12 -6.27
N GLU A 13 -23.76 1.98 -6.01
CA GLU A 13 -24.23 0.98 -5.05
C GLU A 13 -23.66 1.20 -3.64
N LEU A 14 -22.74 2.17 -3.48
CA LEU A 14 -22.24 2.55 -2.16
C LEU A 14 -23.33 3.20 -1.33
N GLU A 15 -23.62 2.61 -0.18
CA GLU A 15 -24.62 3.08 0.78
C GLU A 15 -23.96 3.28 2.14
N LEU A 16 -24.19 4.45 2.75
CA LEU A 16 -23.85 4.69 4.14
C LEU A 16 -25.01 4.21 5.01
N ALA A 17 -24.82 3.08 5.66
CA ALA A 17 -25.83 2.40 6.46
C ALA A 17 -25.58 2.58 7.97
N ASP A 18 -26.62 2.36 8.76
CA ASP A 18 -26.55 2.26 10.21
C ASP A 18 -26.77 0.83 10.69
N GLY A 19 -26.00 0.41 11.68
CA GLY A 19 -26.12 -0.92 12.27
C GLY A 19 -25.72 -0.97 13.75
N PRO A 20 -25.83 -2.14 14.39
CA PRO A 20 -25.38 -2.33 15.76
C PRO A 20 -23.85 -2.26 15.86
N ILE A 21 -23.34 -1.94 17.05
CA ILE A 21 -21.92 -2.12 17.33
C ILE A 21 -21.61 -3.62 17.30
N PRO A 22 -20.58 -4.06 16.54
CA PRO A 22 -20.18 -5.46 16.53
C PRO A 22 -19.77 -5.95 17.93
N VAL A 23 -20.07 -7.20 18.25
CA VAL A 23 -19.63 -7.84 19.49
C VAL A 23 -18.41 -8.72 19.16
N PRO A 24 -17.24 -8.49 19.78
CA PRO A 24 -16.04 -9.28 19.45
C PRO A 24 -16.21 -10.73 19.92
N GLY A 25 -15.98 -11.67 19.02
CA GLY A 25 -15.97 -13.11 19.26
C GLY A 25 -14.68 -13.60 19.94
N VAL A 26 -14.51 -14.93 19.99
CA VAL A 26 -13.30 -15.54 20.54
C VAL A 26 -12.07 -15.15 19.72
N GLY A 27 -11.04 -14.62 20.36
CA GLY A 27 -9.81 -14.15 19.70
C GLY A 27 -9.95 -12.82 18.95
N GLU A 28 -11.12 -12.15 19.00
CA GLU A 28 -11.33 -10.90 18.30
C GLU A 28 -11.21 -9.65 19.21
N VAL A 29 -10.79 -8.58 18.60
CA VAL A 29 -10.77 -7.24 19.19
C VAL A 29 -11.81 -6.37 18.50
N LEU A 30 -12.59 -5.62 19.25
CA LEU A 30 -13.44 -4.55 18.74
C LEU A 30 -12.60 -3.27 18.66
N VAL A 31 -12.45 -2.72 17.47
CA VAL A 31 -11.71 -1.48 17.25
C VAL A 31 -12.69 -0.35 16.94
N LYS A 32 -12.59 0.75 17.71
CA LYS A 32 -13.17 2.03 17.31
C LYS A 32 -12.24 2.62 16.27
N VAL A 33 -12.70 2.70 15.03
CA VAL A 33 -11.92 3.19 13.89
C VAL A 33 -11.82 4.71 13.98
N GLY A 34 -10.63 5.24 13.79
CA GLY A 34 -10.43 6.70 13.76
C GLY A 34 -10.09 7.21 12.36
N ALA A 35 -9.41 6.37 11.55
CA ALA A 35 -9.08 6.73 10.18
C ALA A 35 -8.95 5.48 9.29
N VAL A 36 -9.33 5.63 8.02
CA VAL A 36 -9.18 4.62 6.95
C VAL A 36 -8.44 5.25 5.79
N ALA A 37 -7.34 4.64 5.36
CA ALA A 37 -6.58 5.11 4.21
C ALA A 37 -7.02 4.38 2.94
N LEU A 38 -7.37 5.13 1.90
CA LEU A 38 -7.82 4.57 0.61
C LEU A 38 -6.62 4.11 -0.23
N ASN A 39 -6.83 3.03 -0.97
CA ASN A 39 -5.90 2.43 -1.91
C ASN A 39 -6.52 2.26 -3.30
N TYR A 40 -5.68 2.15 -4.32
CA TYR A 40 -6.14 1.86 -5.69
C TYR A 40 -6.97 0.56 -5.77
N ARG A 41 -6.60 -0.47 -4.97
CA ARG A 41 -7.37 -1.72 -4.89
C ARG A 41 -8.79 -1.54 -4.35
N ASP A 42 -9.00 -0.60 -3.41
CA ASP A 42 -10.34 -0.32 -2.86
C ASP A 42 -11.24 0.26 -3.95
N ARG A 43 -10.68 1.14 -4.80
CA ARG A 43 -11.35 1.60 -6.01
C ARG A 43 -11.71 0.44 -6.94
N LEU A 44 -10.78 -0.46 -7.22
CA LEU A 44 -11.05 -1.63 -8.06
C LEU A 44 -12.14 -2.54 -7.46
N ALA A 45 -12.10 -2.74 -6.14
CA ALA A 45 -13.11 -3.52 -5.42
C ALA A 45 -14.50 -2.87 -5.55
N ILE A 46 -14.57 -1.56 -5.38
CA ILE A 46 -15.82 -0.80 -5.47
C ILE A 46 -16.34 -0.76 -6.91
N ASP A 47 -15.49 -0.40 -7.88
CA ASP A 47 -15.90 -0.16 -9.27
C ASP A 47 -16.19 -1.48 -10.02
N HIS A 48 -15.41 -2.53 -9.75
CA HIS A 48 -15.41 -3.77 -10.55
C HIS A 48 -15.57 -5.06 -9.74
N GLY A 49 -15.56 -4.96 -8.41
CA GLY A 49 -15.80 -6.09 -7.49
C GLY A 49 -14.67 -7.06 -7.42
N LEU A 50 -13.45 -6.78 -7.59
CA LEU A 50 -12.33 -7.75 -7.55
C LEU A 50 -12.68 -9.15 -8.12
N THR A 51 -13.80 -9.24 -8.85
CA THR A 51 -14.38 -10.49 -9.40
C THR A 51 -13.47 -11.21 -10.39
N MET A 52 -12.46 -10.51 -10.90
CA MET A 52 -11.37 -11.16 -11.64
C MET A 52 -10.54 -12.11 -10.75
N ILE A 53 -10.65 -11.96 -9.42
CA ILE A 53 -9.88 -12.74 -8.45
C ILE A 53 -10.80 -13.43 -7.44
N PHE A 54 -11.95 -12.80 -7.03
CA PHE A 54 -12.83 -13.32 -5.98
C PHE A 54 -14.31 -13.12 -6.33
N PRO A 55 -15.06 -14.18 -6.63
CA PRO A 55 -16.51 -14.11 -6.79
C PRO A 55 -17.17 -14.06 -5.39
N GLY A 56 -17.17 -12.91 -4.74
CA GLY A 56 -17.97 -12.70 -3.53
C GLY A 56 -19.43 -12.47 -3.88
N SER A 57 -20.35 -13.21 -3.27
CA SER A 57 -21.80 -12.97 -3.37
C SER A 57 -22.31 -12.42 -2.06
N GLY A 58 -22.83 -11.20 -2.06
CA GLY A 58 -23.48 -10.60 -0.90
C GLY A 58 -22.98 -9.20 -0.56
N PRO A 59 -23.64 -8.53 0.38
CA PRO A 59 -23.23 -7.20 0.83
C PRO A 59 -21.86 -7.27 1.52
N PHE A 60 -20.98 -6.32 1.23
CA PHE A 60 -19.68 -6.21 1.89
C PHE A 60 -19.33 -4.77 2.24
N VAL A 61 -18.50 -4.63 3.25
CA VAL A 61 -17.89 -3.36 3.66
C VAL A 61 -16.56 -3.21 2.93
N PRO A 62 -16.32 -2.12 2.18
CA PRO A 62 -15.03 -1.90 1.53
C PRO A 62 -13.95 -1.39 2.49
N GLY A 63 -12.71 -1.26 1.96
CA GLY A 63 -11.54 -0.73 2.66
C GLY A 63 -10.73 -1.79 3.40
N SER A 64 -9.41 -1.63 3.42
CA SER A 64 -8.48 -2.59 4.01
C SER A 64 -7.60 -2.01 5.12
N ASP A 65 -7.39 -0.70 5.10
CA ASP A 65 -6.37 -0.03 5.88
C ASP A 65 -6.98 0.90 6.93
N MET A 66 -6.97 0.49 8.19
CA MET A 66 -7.46 1.36 9.26
C MET A 66 -6.41 1.59 10.35
N ALA A 67 -6.60 2.70 11.08
CA ALA A 67 -6.04 2.92 12.40
C ALA A 67 -7.17 3.25 13.37
N GLY A 68 -7.06 2.76 14.60
CA GLY A 68 -8.09 2.96 15.60
C GLY A 68 -7.61 2.62 17.00
N THR A 69 -8.57 2.55 17.92
CA THR A 69 -8.33 2.19 19.32
C THR A 69 -9.17 0.98 19.70
N VAL A 70 -8.58 0.02 20.36
CA VAL A 70 -9.29 -1.16 20.87
C VAL A 70 -10.32 -0.70 21.90
N ALA A 71 -11.60 -0.93 21.64
CA ALA A 71 -12.71 -0.58 22.53
C ALA A 71 -13.07 -1.73 23.48
N ALA A 72 -13.02 -2.97 22.97
CA ALA A 72 -13.29 -4.19 23.75
C ALA A 72 -12.51 -5.36 23.18
N VAL A 73 -12.41 -6.45 23.95
CA VAL A 73 -11.74 -7.69 23.54
C VAL A 73 -12.65 -8.88 23.85
N GLY A 74 -12.68 -9.85 22.95
CA GLY A 74 -13.33 -11.14 23.16
C GLY A 74 -12.49 -12.08 24.03
N SER A 75 -13.05 -13.22 24.38
CA SER A 75 -12.31 -14.25 25.13
C SER A 75 -11.12 -14.78 24.32
N GLY A 76 -10.03 -15.16 25.02
CA GLY A 76 -8.80 -15.67 24.38
C GLY A 76 -7.90 -14.62 23.75
N VAL A 77 -8.25 -13.34 23.75
CA VAL A 77 -7.35 -12.26 23.30
C VAL A 77 -6.25 -12.05 24.34
N ASN A 78 -5.00 -12.06 23.88
CA ASN A 78 -3.81 -11.87 24.71
C ASN A 78 -2.82 -10.84 24.15
N ARG A 79 -3.00 -10.38 22.91
CA ARG A 79 -2.11 -9.41 22.22
C ARG A 79 -2.48 -7.96 22.51
N PHE A 80 -3.73 -7.69 22.85
CA PHE A 80 -4.27 -6.34 23.00
C PHE A 80 -5.19 -6.23 24.22
N ARG A 81 -5.39 -4.99 24.65
CA ARG A 81 -6.34 -4.60 25.71
C ARG A 81 -7.07 -3.31 25.28
N PRO A 82 -8.23 -3.01 25.87
CA PRO A 82 -8.92 -1.75 25.66
C PRO A 82 -7.98 -0.55 25.89
N GLY A 83 -8.03 0.43 24.95
CA GLY A 83 -7.16 1.59 24.95
C GLY A 83 -5.89 1.44 24.07
N ASP A 84 -5.52 0.23 23.66
CA ASP A 84 -4.39 0.04 22.75
C ASP A 84 -4.69 0.64 21.37
N ARG A 85 -3.73 1.41 20.82
CA ARG A 85 -3.80 1.94 19.45
C ARG A 85 -3.32 0.87 18.48
N VAL A 86 -4.10 0.64 17.43
CA VAL A 86 -3.84 -0.43 16.45
C VAL A 86 -4.04 0.03 15.01
N ILE A 87 -3.37 -0.66 14.10
CA ILE A 87 -3.60 -0.63 12.66
C ILE A 87 -3.97 -2.04 12.18
N SER A 88 -4.73 -2.14 11.09
CA SER A 88 -5.06 -3.43 10.47
C SER A 88 -3.83 -4.10 9.84
N ALA A 89 -3.77 -5.42 9.83
CA ALA A 89 -2.97 -6.16 8.85
C ALA A 89 -3.88 -6.40 7.63
N SER A 90 -3.55 -5.78 6.50
CA SER A 90 -4.41 -5.80 5.31
C SER A 90 -4.64 -7.21 4.75
N LEU A 91 -3.73 -8.15 5.02
CA LEU A 91 -3.82 -9.57 4.66
C LEU A 91 -3.90 -10.39 5.95
N PRO A 92 -5.09 -10.61 6.51
CA PRO A 92 -5.28 -11.11 7.88
C PRO A 92 -4.68 -12.51 8.13
N ASP A 93 -4.65 -13.37 7.12
CA ASP A 93 -4.21 -14.75 7.25
C ASP A 93 -2.70 -14.93 7.01
N TRP A 94 -1.98 -13.84 6.70
CA TRP A 94 -0.55 -13.91 6.45
C TRP A 94 0.28 -13.34 7.61
N ILE A 95 0.65 -14.23 8.51
CA ILE A 95 1.37 -13.85 9.73
C ILE A 95 2.88 -13.68 9.50
N ASP A 96 3.52 -14.64 8.81
CA ASP A 96 4.97 -14.67 8.55
C ASP A 96 5.29 -15.66 7.41
N GLY A 97 6.49 -15.59 6.86
CA GLY A 97 7.01 -16.53 5.87
C GLY A 97 6.28 -16.50 4.53
N PRO A 98 6.28 -17.61 3.77
CA PRO A 98 5.50 -17.73 2.55
C PRO A 98 4.01 -17.55 2.84
N GLY A 99 3.34 -16.70 2.05
CA GLY A 99 1.90 -16.45 2.23
C GLY A 99 1.05 -17.71 2.05
N PRO A 100 -0.15 -17.74 2.65
CA PRO A 100 -1.15 -18.76 2.32
C PRO A 100 -1.58 -18.63 0.85
N GLY A 101 -2.09 -19.71 0.30
CA GLY A 101 -2.55 -19.76 -1.09
C GLY A 101 -2.00 -20.98 -1.82
N ASP A 102 -2.38 -21.10 -3.09
CA ASP A 102 -1.92 -22.16 -3.96
C ASP A 102 -1.73 -21.67 -5.41
N ALA A 103 -1.27 -22.57 -6.28
CA ALA A 103 -0.97 -22.23 -7.68
C ALA A 103 -2.21 -21.85 -8.52
N ARG A 104 -3.42 -22.12 -8.05
CA ARG A 104 -4.68 -21.83 -8.77
C ARG A 104 -5.36 -20.58 -8.23
N LEU A 105 -5.39 -20.43 -6.91
CA LEU A 105 -6.09 -19.33 -6.21
C LEU A 105 -5.20 -18.12 -6.00
N GLY A 106 -3.88 -18.28 -6.07
CA GLY A 106 -2.92 -17.20 -5.78
C GLY A 106 -2.65 -17.03 -4.29
N GLY A 107 -2.32 -15.82 -3.90
CA GLY A 107 -1.92 -15.48 -2.54
C GLY A 107 -3.08 -15.17 -1.59
N PRO A 108 -2.77 -14.64 -0.39
CA PRO A 108 -3.76 -14.34 0.65
C PRO A 108 -4.73 -13.24 0.24
N GLU A 109 -5.95 -13.33 0.78
CA GLU A 109 -7.00 -12.35 0.56
C GLU A 109 -6.87 -11.16 1.52
N ALA A 110 -7.31 -9.99 1.07
CA ALA A 110 -7.26 -8.78 1.86
C ALA A 110 -8.61 -8.45 2.53
N LEU A 111 -8.56 -7.67 3.57
CA LEU A 111 -9.75 -7.02 4.12
C LEU A 111 -10.49 -6.23 3.02
N GLY A 112 -11.82 -6.21 3.09
CA GLY A 112 -12.67 -5.57 2.07
C GLY A 112 -12.62 -6.25 0.70
N SER A 113 -12.45 -7.57 0.65
CA SER A 113 -12.43 -8.38 -0.57
C SER A 113 -13.54 -9.43 -0.64
N GLY A 114 -14.57 -9.30 0.19
CA GLY A 114 -15.73 -10.18 0.18
C GLY A 114 -15.68 -11.30 1.22
N HIS A 115 -14.61 -12.09 1.32
CA HIS A 115 -14.46 -13.10 2.38
C HIS A 115 -14.11 -12.46 3.72
N HIS A 116 -13.31 -11.39 3.69
CA HIS A 116 -13.00 -10.60 4.87
C HIS A 116 -13.71 -9.24 4.78
N PRO A 117 -14.55 -8.89 5.78
CA PRO A 117 -15.18 -7.57 5.81
C PRO A 117 -14.13 -6.47 5.84
N GLY A 118 -14.44 -5.34 5.23
CA GLY A 118 -13.57 -4.17 5.23
C GLY A 118 -13.74 -3.29 6.47
N VAL A 119 -13.08 -2.14 6.42
CA VAL A 119 -12.88 -1.28 7.59
C VAL A 119 -13.48 0.12 7.46
N LEU A 120 -14.25 0.43 6.39
CA LEU A 120 -14.97 1.70 6.24
C LEU A 120 -16.23 1.74 7.13
N ALA A 121 -16.00 1.72 8.44
CA ALA A 121 -17.01 1.68 9.49
C ALA A 121 -16.50 2.37 10.76
N GLU A 122 -17.41 2.84 11.64
CA GLU A 122 -17.04 3.41 12.94
C GLU A 122 -16.46 2.38 13.90
N TYR A 123 -16.90 1.12 13.79
CA TYR A 123 -16.39 0.00 14.58
C TYR A 123 -16.23 -1.24 13.72
N VAL A 124 -15.15 -1.97 13.95
CA VAL A 124 -14.88 -3.26 13.31
C VAL A 124 -14.44 -4.29 14.35
N ALA A 125 -14.91 -5.53 14.21
CA ALA A 125 -14.37 -6.67 14.93
C ALA A 125 -13.37 -7.40 14.03
N LEU A 126 -12.14 -7.60 14.53
CA LEU A 126 -11.05 -8.26 13.81
C LEU A 126 -10.42 -9.32 14.71
N HIS A 127 -10.00 -10.44 14.13
CA HIS A 127 -9.15 -11.36 14.88
C HIS A 127 -7.87 -10.64 15.34
N GLN A 128 -7.40 -10.90 16.57
CA GLN A 128 -6.22 -10.22 17.13
C GLN A 128 -4.98 -10.33 16.22
N ASP A 129 -4.88 -11.39 15.42
CA ASP A 129 -3.77 -11.60 14.48
C ASP A 129 -3.87 -10.73 13.21
N SER A 130 -5.03 -10.14 12.96
CA SER A 130 -5.27 -9.18 11.87
C SER A 130 -5.03 -7.73 12.29
N ALA A 131 -4.41 -7.51 13.47
CA ALA A 131 -4.08 -6.18 13.97
C ALA A 131 -2.62 -6.13 14.45
N VAL A 132 -2.02 -4.94 14.33
CA VAL A 132 -0.67 -4.60 14.80
C VAL A 132 -0.76 -3.33 15.65
N ARG A 133 0.10 -3.18 16.68
CA ARG A 133 0.19 -1.92 17.43
C ARG A 133 0.57 -0.78 16.49
N ALA A 134 -0.15 0.32 16.56
CA ALA A 134 0.18 1.51 15.78
C ALA A 134 1.50 2.14 16.27
N PRO A 135 2.26 2.82 15.39
CA PRO A 135 3.43 3.60 15.80
C PRO A 135 3.05 4.64 16.86
N GLY A 136 3.93 4.79 17.86
CA GLY A 136 3.68 5.69 18.99
C GLY A 136 3.57 7.17 18.59
N ARG A 137 4.34 7.58 17.58
CA ARG A 137 4.49 8.97 17.15
C ARG A 137 3.54 9.43 16.04
N LEU A 138 2.78 8.53 15.42
CA LEU A 138 1.88 8.87 14.32
C LEU A 138 0.45 9.09 14.83
N GLU A 139 -0.22 10.08 14.24
CA GLU A 139 -1.67 10.23 14.36
C GLU A 139 -2.38 9.12 13.58
N GLN A 140 -3.68 8.90 13.86
CA GLN A 140 -4.44 7.81 13.26
C GLN A 140 -4.53 7.94 11.73
N SER A 141 -4.70 9.14 11.20
CA SER A 141 -4.68 9.39 9.75
C SER A 141 -3.39 8.92 9.09
N GLN A 142 -2.26 9.23 9.72
CA GLN A 142 -0.95 8.79 9.22
C GLN A 142 -0.76 7.27 9.41
N ALA A 143 -1.08 6.74 10.58
CA ALA A 143 -0.90 5.32 10.91
C ALA A 143 -1.74 4.41 10.00
N SER A 144 -2.96 4.83 9.62
CA SER A 144 -3.83 4.08 8.71
C SER A 144 -3.22 3.86 7.31
N THR A 145 -2.20 4.61 6.93
CA THR A 145 -1.57 4.50 5.60
C THR A 145 -0.51 3.42 5.49
N LEU A 146 -0.06 2.87 6.64
CA LEU A 146 1.01 1.88 6.71
C LEU A 146 0.62 0.49 6.20
N PRO A 147 -0.59 -0.05 6.49
CA PRO A 147 -0.90 -1.46 6.27
C PRO A 147 -0.70 -1.94 4.84
N MET A 148 -1.10 -1.16 3.85
CA MET A 148 -0.91 -1.53 2.44
C MET A 148 0.23 -0.77 1.78
N ALA A 149 0.16 0.55 1.72
CA ALA A 149 1.14 1.32 0.96
C ALA A 149 2.54 1.30 1.59
N GLY A 150 2.62 1.48 2.91
CA GLY A 150 3.87 1.42 3.65
C GLY A 150 4.48 0.03 3.61
N LEU A 151 3.68 -0.99 3.91
CA LEU A 151 4.13 -2.39 3.93
C LEU A 151 4.54 -2.90 2.55
N THR A 152 3.83 -2.52 1.48
CA THR A 152 4.23 -2.86 0.10
C THR A 152 5.62 -2.32 -0.22
N ALA A 153 5.87 -1.06 0.08
CA ALA A 153 7.18 -0.45 -0.15
C ALA A 153 8.29 -1.08 0.72
N TRP A 154 7.96 -1.41 1.99
CA TRP A 154 8.86 -2.12 2.90
C TRP A 154 9.20 -3.51 2.39
N THR A 155 8.20 -4.29 2.01
CA THR A 155 8.39 -5.63 1.44
C THR A 155 9.26 -5.58 0.18
N ALA A 156 8.98 -4.63 -0.71
CA ALA A 156 9.70 -4.47 -1.96
C ALA A 156 11.18 -4.11 -1.75
N LEU A 157 11.49 -3.20 -0.85
CA LEU A 157 12.85 -2.67 -0.67
C LEU A 157 13.64 -3.41 0.41
N VAL A 158 12.99 -3.79 1.53
CA VAL A 158 13.69 -4.33 2.70
C VAL A 158 13.60 -5.86 2.72
N GLU A 159 12.39 -6.41 2.82
CA GLU A 159 12.20 -7.86 2.97
C GLU A 159 12.73 -8.64 1.75
N ARG A 160 12.26 -8.27 0.57
CA ARG A 160 12.63 -8.92 -0.69
C ARG A 160 13.83 -8.23 -1.35
N GLY A 161 13.86 -6.89 -1.30
CA GLY A 161 14.85 -6.06 -1.95
C GLY A 161 16.23 -6.11 -1.30
N GLN A 162 16.31 -6.34 0.01
CA GLN A 162 17.55 -6.30 0.77
C GLN A 162 18.36 -5.03 0.48
N LEU A 163 17.67 -3.89 0.45
CA LEU A 163 18.25 -2.59 0.12
C LEU A 163 19.42 -2.26 1.04
N ARG A 164 20.50 -1.75 0.46
CA ARG A 164 21.73 -1.37 1.16
C ARG A 164 22.09 0.09 0.88
N PRO A 165 22.81 0.76 1.78
CA PRO A 165 23.32 2.10 1.54
C PRO A 165 24.15 2.18 0.25
N GLY A 166 24.09 3.32 -0.43
CA GLY A 166 24.81 3.57 -1.69
C GLY A 166 24.20 2.93 -2.94
N ARG A 167 23.04 2.27 -2.81
CA ARG A 167 22.27 1.77 -3.95
C ARG A 167 21.40 2.88 -4.55
N THR A 168 21.09 2.75 -5.84
CA THR A 168 20.17 3.66 -6.54
C THR A 168 18.81 3.03 -6.67
N VAL A 169 17.75 3.75 -6.26
CA VAL A 169 16.36 3.33 -6.30
C VAL A 169 15.56 4.25 -7.22
N VAL A 170 14.96 3.70 -8.27
CA VAL A 170 13.95 4.39 -9.08
C VAL A 170 12.57 4.15 -8.49
N VAL A 171 11.83 5.24 -8.30
CA VAL A 171 10.46 5.24 -7.78
C VAL A 171 9.53 5.84 -8.81
N HIS A 172 8.59 5.04 -9.33
CA HIS A 172 7.60 5.49 -10.29
C HIS A 172 6.38 6.11 -9.61
N GLY A 173 6.02 7.32 -10.06
CA GLY A 173 4.88 8.06 -9.56
C GLY A 173 5.11 8.72 -8.19
N THR A 174 4.02 9.26 -7.64
CA THR A 174 4.01 10.03 -6.38
C THR A 174 2.83 9.63 -5.48
N GLY A 175 2.25 8.47 -5.71
CA GLY A 175 1.20 7.90 -4.87
C GLY A 175 1.74 7.29 -3.57
N GLY A 176 0.87 6.63 -2.81
CA GLY A 176 1.20 6.12 -1.47
C GLY A 176 2.43 5.22 -1.43
N VAL A 177 2.47 4.16 -2.24
CA VAL A 177 3.62 3.23 -2.29
C VAL A 177 4.90 3.95 -2.70
N ALA A 178 4.82 4.84 -3.69
CA ALA A 178 5.95 5.59 -4.18
C ALA A 178 6.57 6.50 -3.09
N MET A 179 5.73 7.23 -2.34
CA MET A 179 6.22 8.14 -1.30
C MET A 179 6.74 7.41 -0.07
N PHE A 180 6.21 6.24 0.26
CA PHE A 180 6.83 5.36 1.25
C PHE A 180 8.15 4.79 0.73
N GLY A 181 8.18 4.31 -0.51
CA GLY A 181 9.40 3.79 -1.14
C GLY A 181 10.54 4.81 -1.14
N LEU A 182 10.23 6.07 -1.50
CA LEU A 182 11.19 7.16 -1.42
C LEU A 182 11.75 7.32 0.00
N GLN A 183 10.89 7.46 1.01
CA GLN A 183 11.34 7.71 2.38
C GLN A 183 12.08 6.51 2.99
N ILE A 184 11.64 5.28 2.71
CA ILE A 184 12.33 4.06 3.13
C ILE A 184 13.72 4.01 2.49
N ALA A 185 13.84 4.29 1.18
CA ALA A 185 15.12 4.29 0.48
C ALA A 185 16.09 5.35 1.04
N VAL A 186 15.59 6.56 1.27
CA VAL A 186 16.37 7.65 1.89
C VAL A 186 16.85 7.25 3.30
N ALA A 187 15.96 6.68 4.13
CA ALA A 187 16.31 6.23 5.47
C ALA A 187 17.36 5.10 5.47
N HIS A 188 17.45 4.32 4.39
CA HIS A 188 18.48 3.29 4.20
C HIS A 188 19.76 3.81 3.52
N GLY A 189 19.88 5.13 3.28
CA GLY A 189 21.07 5.72 2.66
C GLY A 189 21.21 5.39 1.16
N ALA A 190 20.10 5.16 0.46
CA ALA A 190 20.08 4.96 -0.98
C ALA A 190 19.90 6.30 -1.71
N GLU A 191 20.47 6.40 -2.90
CA GLU A 191 20.21 7.48 -3.84
C GLU A 191 18.87 7.22 -4.55
N THR A 192 17.98 8.22 -4.58
CA THR A 192 16.62 8.03 -5.09
C THR A 192 16.35 8.90 -6.32
N ILE A 193 15.72 8.30 -7.33
CA ILE A 193 15.25 8.96 -8.55
C ILE A 193 13.74 8.80 -8.61
N VAL A 194 12.99 9.90 -8.47
CA VAL A 194 11.52 9.89 -8.57
C VAL A 194 11.11 10.29 -9.99
N VAL A 195 10.31 9.44 -10.62
CA VAL A 195 9.77 9.67 -11.98
C VAL A 195 8.30 10.05 -11.87
N SER A 196 7.92 11.21 -12.38
CA SER A 196 6.53 11.71 -12.41
C SER A 196 6.26 12.47 -13.70
N HIS A 197 5.00 12.79 -13.98
CA HIS A 197 4.60 13.70 -15.07
C HIS A 197 4.35 15.13 -14.58
N ASP A 198 4.46 15.39 -13.28
CA ASP A 198 4.05 16.62 -12.59
C ASP A 198 5.25 17.22 -11.84
N ASP A 199 5.70 18.40 -12.29
CA ASP A 199 6.86 19.09 -11.70
C ASP A 199 6.60 19.55 -10.27
N ALA A 200 5.38 19.98 -9.94
CA ALA A 200 5.05 20.39 -8.57
C ALA A 200 5.17 19.21 -7.59
N LYS A 201 4.75 18.01 -8.03
CA LYS A 201 4.93 16.78 -7.25
C LYS A 201 6.41 16.38 -7.13
N LEU A 202 7.22 16.59 -8.17
CA LEU A 202 8.66 16.35 -8.10
C LEU A 202 9.36 17.29 -7.11
N VAL A 203 8.96 18.56 -7.05
CA VAL A 203 9.46 19.50 -6.04
C VAL A 203 9.11 19.02 -4.63
N ARG A 204 7.88 18.56 -4.40
CA ARG A 204 7.47 17.98 -3.11
C ARG A 204 8.29 16.72 -2.77
N ALA A 205 8.54 15.84 -3.76
CA ALA A 205 9.36 14.65 -3.56
C ALA A 205 10.82 14.98 -3.18
N LYS A 206 11.39 16.02 -3.75
CA LYS A 206 12.71 16.55 -3.33
C LYS A 206 12.70 16.99 -1.86
N GLY A 207 11.64 17.62 -1.40
CA GLY A 207 11.45 17.97 0.01
C GLY A 207 11.39 16.77 0.95
N LEU A 208 11.08 15.57 0.44
CA LEU A 208 11.10 14.30 1.17
C LEU A 208 12.43 13.53 1.02
N GLY A 209 13.45 14.14 0.38
CA GLY A 209 14.78 13.57 0.24
C GLY A 209 15.07 12.90 -1.11
N ALA A 210 14.22 13.06 -2.13
CA ALA A 210 14.57 12.59 -3.46
C ALA A 210 15.82 13.30 -3.99
N ALA A 211 16.86 12.54 -4.34
CA ALA A 211 18.09 13.10 -4.90
C ALA A 211 17.82 13.68 -6.30
N HIS A 212 17.03 12.99 -7.09
CA HIS A 212 16.68 13.39 -8.46
C HIS A 212 15.18 13.29 -8.70
N GLY A 213 14.65 14.23 -9.49
CA GLY A 213 13.29 14.21 -10.02
C GLY A 213 13.33 14.23 -11.54
N VAL A 214 12.65 13.30 -12.19
CA VAL A 214 12.57 13.19 -13.65
C VAL A 214 11.13 13.38 -14.10
N ASN A 215 10.88 14.41 -14.89
CA ASN A 215 9.58 14.61 -15.54
C ASN A 215 9.52 13.80 -16.83
N ARG A 216 8.75 12.70 -16.81
CA ARG A 216 8.58 11.78 -17.95
C ARG A 216 7.76 12.36 -19.12
N SER A 217 7.12 13.51 -18.93
CA SER A 217 6.39 14.21 -20.01
C SER A 217 7.33 15.03 -20.90
N SER A 218 8.48 15.44 -20.37
CA SER A 218 9.46 16.28 -21.08
C SER A 218 10.78 15.56 -21.37
N HIS A 219 11.04 14.41 -20.73
CA HIS A 219 12.29 13.65 -20.87
C HIS A 219 12.01 12.16 -21.03
N ASP A 220 12.85 11.48 -21.78
CA ASP A 220 12.94 10.03 -21.68
C ASP A 220 13.51 9.68 -20.30
N TRP A 221 12.68 9.07 -19.47
CA TRP A 221 13.06 8.80 -18.09
C TRP A 221 14.13 7.70 -17.96
N VAL A 222 14.23 6.77 -18.93
CA VAL A 222 15.28 5.75 -18.94
C VAL A 222 16.64 6.41 -19.20
N GLU A 223 16.71 7.26 -20.24
CA GLU A 223 17.91 8.01 -20.55
C GLU A 223 18.34 8.93 -19.39
N ALA A 224 17.37 9.54 -18.72
CA ALA A 224 17.64 10.36 -17.52
C ALA A 224 18.21 9.52 -16.36
N VAL A 225 17.68 8.31 -16.12
CA VAL A 225 18.22 7.38 -15.10
C VAL A 225 19.63 6.94 -15.47
N LEU A 226 19.88 6.60 -16.74
CA LEU A 226 21.20 6.21 -17.21
C LEU A 226 22.20 7.36 -17.06
N ALA A 227 21.85 8.56 -17.46
CA ALA A 227 22.69 9.76 -17.30
C ALA A 227 23.07 10.03 -15.83
N VAL A 228 22.08 9.98 -14.92
CA VAL A 228 22.32 10.18 -13.47
C VAL A 228 23.24 9.11 -12.89
N THR A 229 23.12 7.87 -13.37
CA THR A 229 23.89 6.73 -12.85
C THR A 229 25.19 6.45 -13.61
N GLY A 230 25.58 7.29 -14.57
CA GLY A 230 26.76 7.07 -15.43
C GLY A 230 26.66 5.76 -16.20
N ASP A 231 25.55 5.53 -16.86
CA ASP A 231 25.19 4.31 -17.64
C ASP A 231 25.13 3.00 -16.83
N ARG A 232 25.24 3.06 -15.51
CA ARG A 232 25.15 1.87 -14.65
C ARG A 232 23.72 1.34 -14.53
N GLY A 233 22.73 2.21 -14.54
CA GLY A 233 21.34 1.90 -14.27
C GLY A 233 21.01 1.82 -12.77
N ALA A 234 19.74 1.59 -12.46
CA ALA A 234 19.23 1.53 -11.10
C ALA A 234 19.35 0.14 -10.47
N ASP A 235 19.77 0.07 -9.21
CA ASP A 235 19.87 -1.19 -8.47
C ASP A 235 18.48 -1.74 -8.11
N HIS A 236 17.52 -0.85 -7.83
CA HIS A 236 16.13 -1.20 -7.54
C HIS A 236 15.18 -0.32 -8.36
N VAL A 237 14.11 -0.91 -8.87
CA VAL A 237 13.01 -0.21 -9.51
C VAL A 237 11.71 -0.59 -8.80
N LEU A 238 11.02 0.37 -8.19
CA LEU A 238 9.66 0.20 -7.70
C LEU A 238 8.69 0.41 -8.85
N GLU A 239 8.28 -0.68 -9.49
CA GLU A 239 7.39 -0.69 -10.65
C GLU A 239 5.92 -0.62 -10.20
N THR A 240 5.42 0.60 -10.07
CA THR A 240 4.03 0.85 -9.63
C THR A 240 3.05 1.08 -10.78
N VAL A 241 3.51 0.97 -12.02
CA VAL A 241 2.70 1.16 -13.23
C VAL A 241 2.26 -0.19 -13.80
N GLY A 242 3.21 -1.11 -14.01
CA GLY A 242 2.95 -2.44 -14.55
C GLY A 242 2.75 -2.47 -16.07
N GLY A 243 2.13 -3.52 -16.58
CA GLY A 243 1.81 -3.63 -17.99
C GLY A 243 3.02 -3.52 -18.92
N ALA A 244 2.88 -2.80 -20.01
CA ALA A 244 3.94 -2.52 -20.98
C ALA A 244 5.09 -1.66 -20.42
N HIS A 245 4.85 -0.93 -19.32
CA HIS A 245 5.86 -0.08 -18.69
C HIS A 245 7.04 -0.89 -18.14
N LEU A 246 6.85 -2.19 -17.81
CA LEU A 246 7.90 -3.09 -17.35
C LEU A 246 9.09 -3.16 -18.32
N ALA A 247 8.84 -3.10 -19.64
CA ALA A 247 9.92 -3.11 -20.65
C ALA A 247 10.94 -1.99 -20.41
N ARG A 248 10.43 -0.80 -20.08
CA ARG A 248 11.27 0.38 -19.80
C ARG A 248 12.02 0.24 -18.46
N SER A 249 11.39 -0.37 -17.46
CA SER A 249 12.06 -0.68 -16.18
C SER A 249 13.21 -1.68 -16.35
N ILE A 250 13.10 -2.65 -17.27
CA ILE A 250 14.18 -3.56 -17.65
C ILE A 250 15.36 -2.78 -18.29
N GLU A 251 15.06 -1.78 -19.12
CA GLU A 251 16.10 -0.93 -19.75
C GLU A 251 16.83 -0.07 -18.71
N ALA A 252 16.12 0.52 -17.75
CA ALA A 252 16.70 1.40 -16.73
C ALA A 252 17.44 0.67 -15.61
N ALA A 253 17.19 -0.63 -15.41
CA ALA A 253 17.79 -1.40 -14.33
C ALA A 253 19.29 -1.71 -14.58
N ALA A 254 20.08 -1.70 -13.53
CA ALA A 254 21.50 -2.08 -13.54
C ALA A 254 21.68 -3.60 -13.75
N VAL A 255 22.90 -4.02 -14.09
CA VAL A 255 23.26 -5.45 -14.09
C VAL A 255 23.15 -6.00 -12.66
N GLY A 256 22.39 -7.08 -12.48
CA GLY A 256 22.05 -7.64 -11.18
C GLY A 256 20.97 -6.85 -10.44
N GLY A 257 20.32 -5.89 -11.11
CA GLY A 257 19.26 -5.08 -10.54
C GLY A 257 17.99 -5.87 -10.25
N ARG A 258 17.12 -5.28 -9.45
CA ARG A 258 15.85 -5.85 -9.01
C ARG A 258 14.70 -4.95 -9.39
N ILE A 259 13.64 -5.53 -9.93
CA ILE A 259 12.39 -4.83 -10.25
C ILE A 259 11.29 -5.42 -9.37
N SER A 260 10.71 -4.59 -8.51
CA SER A 260 9.56 -4.95 -7.68
C SER A 260 8.28 -4.60 -8.42
N LEU A 261 7.59 -5.59 -8.96
CA LEU A 261 6.36 -5.43 -9.71
C LEU A 261 5.19 -5.32 -8.73
N ILE A 262 4.60 -4.14 -8.66
CA ILE A 262 3.56 -3.77 -7.70
C ILE A 262 2.28 -3.33 -8.42
N GLY A 263 2.44 -2.48 -9.45
CA GLY A 263 1.33 -1.80 -10.11
C GLY A 263 0.71 -2.59 -11.26
N ILE A 264 -0.54 -2.23 -11.54
CA ILE A 264 -1.35 -2.79 -12.63
C ILE A 264 -2.07 -1.66 -13.41
N LEU A 265 -1.53 -0.42 -13.33
CA LEU A 265 -2.19 0.76 -13.92
C LEU A 265 -2.19 0.73 -15.45
N ASP A 266 -1.17 0.13 -16.06
CA ASP A 266 -1.00 -0.02 -17.51
C ASP A 266 -1.42 -1.42 -18.00
N GLY A 267 -2.32 -2.08 -17.26
CA GLY A 267 -2.88 -3.39 -17.62
C GLY A 267 -2.30 -4.57 -16.84
N PHE A 268 -2.81 -5.75 -17.17
CA PHE A 268 -2.50 -7.00 -16.46
C PHE A 268 -1.49 -7.89 -17.19
N GLU A 269 -1.17 -7.58 -18.45
CA GLU A 269 -0.21 -8.34 -19.24
C GLU A 269 1.17 -7.73 -19.14
N LEU A 270 2.18 -8.56 -18.94
CA LEU A 270 3.57 -8.13 -18.85
C LEU A 270 4.26 -8.24 -20.20
N SER A 271 5.08 -7.24 -20.56
CA SER A 271 5.94 -7.31 -21.73
C SER A 271 7.38 -6.85 -21.41
N GLY A 272 8.35 -7.37 -22.15
CA GLY A 272 9.75 -6.98 -21.98
C GLY A 272 10.69 -7.79 -22.87
N HIS A 273 11.89 -7.24 -23.11
CA HIS A 273 12.89 -7.89 -23.95
C HIS A 273 13.69 -8.94 -23.14
N ILE A 274 13.41 -10.23 -23.39
CA ILE A 274 13.98 -11.34 -22.61
C ILE A 274 15.52 -11.35 -22.64
N ALA A 275 16.17 -10.98 -23.76
CA ALA A 275 17.63 -10.94 -23.83
C ALA A 275 18.22 -9.84 -22.94
N HIS A 276 17.59 -8.67 -22.83
CA HIS A 276 18.01 -7.62 -21.89
C HIS A 276 17.85 -8.10 -20.45
N PHE A 277 16.71 -8.70 -20.11
CA PHE A 277 16.45 -9.26 -18.80
C PHE A 277 17.52 -10.29 -18.39
N ALA A 278 17.78 -11.27 -19.27
CA ALA A 278 18.74 -12.34 -19.00
C ALA A 278 20.20 -11.83 -18.95
N ARG A 279 20.62 -10.97 -19.90
CA ARG A 279 22.00 -10.45 -19.93
C ARG A 279 22.33 -9.56 -18.73
N LYS A 280 21.35 -8.80 -18.26
CA LYS A 280 21.49 -7.98 -17.04
C LYS A 280 21.31 -8.82 -15.76
N LYS A 281 20.96 -10.10 -15.84
CA LYS A 281 20.73 -10.99 -14.68
C LYS A 281 19.74 -10.37 -13.69
N LEU A 282 18.63 -9.81 -14.20
CA LEU A 282 17.65 -9.10 -13.39
C LEU A 282 16.85 -10.07 -12.54
N THR A 283 16.38 -9.58 -11.39
CA THR A 283 15.35 -10.22 -10.60
C THR A 283 14.04 -9.45 -10.77
N LEU A 284 12.95 -10.15 -11.09
CA LEU A 284 11.59 -9.62 -11.09
C LEU A 284 10.83 -10.26 -9.94
N ASP A 285 10.42 -9.45 -8.97
CA ASP A 285 9.63 -9.89 -7.82
C ASP A 285 8.20 -9.37 -7.92
N GLY A 286 7.22 -10.26 -7.90
CA GLY A 286 5.83 -9.90 -7.66
C GLY A 286 5.63 -9.54 -6.18
N ILE A 287 5.09 -8.35 -5.92
CA ILE A 287 4.87 -7.85 -4.56
C ILE A 287 3.37 -7.72 -4.30
N GLN A 288 2.86 -8.55 -3.42
CA GLN A 288 1.52 -8.45 -2.87
C GLN A 288 1.61 -8.01 -1.40
N VAL A 289 1.67 -6.71 -1.14
CA VAL A 289 1.74 -6.13 0.21
C VAL A 289 2.87 -6.74 1.05
N GLY A 290 2.53 -7.54 2.10
CA GLY A 290 3.45 -8.22 2.99
C GLY A 290 2.73 -8.84 4.18
N HIS A 291 3.44 -9.61 4.97
CA HIS A 291 2.91 -10.29 6.15
C HIS A 291 2.88 -9.40 7.40
N ARG A 292 2.11 -9.79 8.42
CA ARG A 292 1.95 -9.06 9.68
C ARG A 292 3.29 -8.74 10.35
N ARG A 293 4.22 -9.69 10.41
CA ARG A 293 5.52 -9.49 11.05
C ARG A 293 6.33 -8.39 10.35
N ALA A 294 6.32 -8.34 9.02
CA ALA A 294 6.95 -7.24 8.28
C ALA A 294 6.28 -5.88 8.57
N LEU A 295 4.96 -5.87 8.83
CA LEU A 295 4.27 -4.66 9.29
C LEU A 295 4.73 -4.23 10.69
N GLU A 296 4.93 -5.18 11.60
CA GLU A 296 5.48 -4.91 12.94
C GLU A 296 6.93 -4.36 12.86
N ASP A 297 7.73 -4.85 11.90
CA ASP A 297 9.07 -4.33 11.62
C ASP A 297 9.03 -2.92 11.02
N LEU A 298 8.13 -2.66 10.07
CA LEU A 298 7.89 -1.33 9.53
C LEU A 298 7.45 -0.34 10.63
N VAL A 299 6.57 -0.75 11.54
CA VAL A 299 6.14 0.11 12.67
C VAL A 299 7.35 0.51 13.52
N ARG A 300 8.25 -0.42 13.86
CA ARG A 300 9.48 -0.12 14.58
C ARG A 300 10.40 0.82 13.80
N ALA A 301 10.53 0.60 12.49
CA ALA A 301 11.33 1.46 11.63
C ALA A 301 10.76 2.87 11.57
N VAL A 302 9.44 3.02 11.43
CA VAL A 302 8.76 4.33 11.46
C VAL A 302 9.03 5.07 12.75
N ASP A 303 8.97 4.41 13.91
CA ASP A 303 9.23 5.07 15.20
C ASP A 303 10.68 5.52 15.37
N THR A 304 11.64 4.87 14.71
CA THR A 304 13.08 5.12 14.87
C THR A 304 13.72 5.99 13.78
N THR A 305 13.24 5.90 12.53
CA THR A 305 13.90 6.55 11.38
C THR A 305 13.32 7.89 10.99
N GLY A 306 12.18 8.28 11.56
CA GLY A 306 11.52 9.53 11.20
C GLY A 306 10.71 9.48 9.88
N ILE A 307 10.51 8.30 9.26
CA ILE A 307 9.60 8.13 8.12
C ILE A 307 8.23 8.71 8.50
N ALA A 308 7.74 9.69 7.75
CA ALA A 308 6.47 10.35 8.00
C ALA A 308 5.52 10.14 6.83
N PRO A 309 4.42 9.39 7.02
CA PRO A 309 3.44 9.19 5.96
C PRO A 309 2.92 10.51 5.39
N VAL A 310 2.82 10.59 4.06
CA VAL A 310 2.27 11.75 3.38
C VAL A 310 0.78 11.55 3.17
N VAL A 311 -0.03 12.36 3.87
CA VAL A 311 -1.48 12.44 3.67
C VAL A 311 -1.75 13.69 2.83
N ASP A 312 -2.30 13.51 1.63
CA ASP A 312 -2.59 14.61 0.69
C ASP A 312 -3.88 15.33 1.07
N ALA A 313 -4.89 14.57 1.50
CA ALA A 313 -6.16 15.10 1.99
C ALA A 313 -6.86 14.13 2.94
N GLU A 314 -7.68 14.71 3.82
CA GLU A 314 -8.57 13.99 4.72
C GLU A 314 -10.02 14.37 4.43
N TYR A 315 -10.91 13.38 4.49
CA TYR A 315 -12.34 13.51 4.27
C TYR A 315 -13.12 12.94 5.46
N ALA A 316 -14.33 13.43 5.72
CA ALA A 316 -15.21 12.78 6.68
C ALA A 316 -15.72 11.42 6.16
N LEU A 317 -16.21 10.56 7.04
CA LEU A 317 -16.76 9.25 6.65
C LEU A 317 -17.86 9.40 5.60
N GLU A 318 -18.72 10.38 5.76
CA GLU A 318 -19.84 10.69 4.88
C GLU A 318 -19.39 11.15 3.47
N ASP A 319 -18.18 11.68 3.36
CA ASP A 319 -17.60 12.23 2.13
C ASP A 319 -16.77 11.21 1.32
N LEU A 320 -16.95 9.89 1.57
CA LEU A 320 -16.24 8.84 0.83
C LEU A 320 -16.29 9.00 -0.70
N PRO A 321 -17.43 9.37 -1.33
CA PRO A 321 -17.46 9.61 -2.78
C PRO A 321 -16.48 10.70 -3.23
N SER A 322 -16.32 11.78 -2.47
CA SER A 322 -15.36 12.86 -2.75
C SER A 322 -13.91 12.39 -2.56
N ALA A 323 -13.67 11.56 -1.54
CA ALA A 323 -12.36 10.95 -1.30
C ALA A 323 -11.94 10.01 -2.45
N LEU A 324 -12.87 9.20 -2.97
CA LEU A 324 -12.64 8.35 -4.15
C LEU A 324 -12.37 9.17 -5.41
N ALA A 325 -13.13 10.25 -5.62
CA ALA A 325 -12.89 11.17 -6.74
C ALA A 325 -11.51 11.87 -6.64
N HIS A 326 -11.02 12.15 -5.44
CA HIS A 326 -9.66 12.65 -5.24
C HIS A 326 -8.61 11.58 -5.59
N LEU A 327 -8.82 10.35 -5.15
CA LEU A 327 -7.94 9.23 -5.49
C LEU A 327 -7.80 9.04 -7.01
N ASP A 328 -8.90 9.22 -7.77
CA ASP A 328 -8.91 9.12 -9.24
C ASP A 328 -8.06 10.19 -9.93
N ARG A 329 -8.03 11.40 -9.38
CA ARG A 329 -7.21 12.49 -9.92
C ARG A 329 -5.72 12.31 -9.66
N GLY A 330 -5.34 11.33 -8.83
CA GLY A 330 -3.96 11.03 -8.47
C GLY A 330 -3.45 11.92 -7.33
N ALA A 331 -3.49 11.40 -6.13
CA ALA A 331 -2.98 12.03 -4.91
C ALA A 331 -1.44 12.07 -4.88
N PHE A 332 -0.88 13.00 -4.09
CA PHE A 332 0.52 12.96 -3.66
C PHE A 332 0.61 12.27 -2.30
N GLY A 333 0.93 10.98 -2.29
CA GLY A 333 0.84 10.17 -1.08
C GLY A 333 -0.53 9.51 -0.95
N LYS A 334 -1.22 9.73 0.16
CA LYS A 334 -2.44 9.01 0.53
C LYS A 334 -3.64 9.95 0.72
N VAL A 335 -4.82 9.44 0.39
CA VAL A 335 -6.12 10.01 0.75
C VAL A 335 -6.67 9.22 1.93
N VAL A 336 -7.15 9.92 2.95
CA VAL A 336 -7.63 9.31 4.20
C VAL A 336 -9.08 9.74 4.47
N VAL A 337 -9.88 8.81 4.98
CA VAL A 337 -11.22 9.03 5.49
C VAL A 337 -11.15 9.00 7.01
N ARG A 338 -11.52 10.10 7.66
CA ARG A 338 -11.66 10.20 9.13
C ARG A 338 -13.00 9.65 9.55
N VAL A 339 -13.00 8.85 10.61
CA VAL A 339 -14.20 8.12 11.06
C VAL A 339 -14.71 8.65 12.41
N GLY A 340 -14.04 9.60 13.03
CA GLY A 340 -14.51 10.19 14.28
C GLY A 340 -13.45 10.97 15.03
#